data_51c2f78bb021f786905cc4a6d521fcdb
#
_entry.id   51c2f78bb021f786905cc4a6d521fcdb
#
_cell.length_a   1.000
_cell.length_b   1.000
_cell.length_c   1.000
_cell.angle_alpha   90.00
_cell.angle_beta   90.00
_cell.angle_gamma   90.00
#
_symmetry.space_group_name_H-M   'P 1'
#
loop_
_entity.id
_entity.type
_entity.pdbx_description
1 polymer ?
#
loop_
_entity_poly.entity_id
_entity_poly.type
_entity_poly.pdbx_seq_one_letter_code
_entity_poly.pdbx_strand_id
1 'polypeptide(L)'
;MVLKAIADLQTNSYPLEAAQWPSPIPGEGDVLVKVSACGVCHTELDEIEGRMTPRLPVVLGHQVVGRVAALGGGARRFAVGERVGVAWIHSACGQCRYCLRGDENLCPQFR
;
A
#
# COMPACT_ATOMS: atom_id res chain seq x y z
N MET A 1 2.60 4.19 -12.52
CA MET A 1 3.56 3.20 -13.06
C MET A 1 3.16 1.82 -12.55
N VAL A 2 3.19 0.80 -13.41
CA VAL A 2 2.68 -0.56 -13.12
C VAL A 2 3.75 -1.57 -13.52
N LEU A 3 4.02 -2.54 -12.66
CA LEU A 3 4.79 -3.73 -12.99
C LEU A 3 3.83 -4.77 -13.60
N LYS A 4 4.07 -5.16 -14.87
CA LYS A 4 3.25 -6.16 -15.57
C LYS A 4 3.89 -7.53 -15.62
N ALA A 5 5.22 -7.61 -15.52
CA ALA A 5 6.00 -8.83 -15.53
C ALA A 5 7.25 -8.65 -14.68
N ILE A 6 7.74 -9.75 -14.13
CA ILE A 6 9.05 -9.82 -13.47
C ILE A 6 10.14 -9.44 -14.48
N ALA A 7 11.13 -8.69 -14.03
CA ALA A 7 12.22 -8.21 -14.88
C ALA A 7 13.55 -8.29 -14.14
N ASP A 8 14.61 -8.60 -14.86
CA ASP A 8 15.98 -8.47 -14.39
C ASP A 8 16.45 -7.03 -14.59
N LEU A 9 16.72 -6.33 -13.49
CA LEU A 9 17.15 -4.92 -13.50
C LEU A 9 18.52 -4.69 -14.15
N GLN A 10 19.34 -5.74 -14.31
CA GLN A 10 20.61 -5.65 -15.02
C GLN A 10 20.40 -5.53 -16.55
N THR A 11 19.33 -6.14 -17.05
CA THR A 11 19.02 -6.15 -18.50
C THR A 11 17.89 -5.19 -18.87
N ASN A 12 17.00 -4.86 -17.92
CA ASN A 12 15.90 -3.92 -18.12
C ASN A 12 15.87 -2.87 -17.00
N SER A 13 16.45 -1.71 -17.25
CA SER A 13 16.49 -0.59 -16.28
C SER A 13 15.16 0.15 -16.14
N TYR A 14 14.16 -0.13 -16.97
CA TYR A 14 12.85 0.54 -16.95
C TYR A 14 11.69 -0.48 -16.97
N PRO A 15 11.54 -1.30 -15.92
CA PRO A 15 10.57 -2.40 -15.90
C PRO A 15 9.13 -1.96 -15.71
N LEU A 16 8.90 -0.68 -15.33
CA LEU A 16 7.58 -0.16 -15.03
C LEU A 16 6.98 0.58 -16.23
N GLU A 17 5.72 0.29 -16.53
CA GLU A 17 4.97 0.92 -17.60
C GLU A 17 3.97 1.95 -17.08
N ALA A 18 3.77 3.04 -17.81
CA ALA A 18 2.68 3.96 -17.52
C ALA A 18 1.34 3.29 -17.84
N ALA A 19 0.39 3.37 -16.89
CA ALA A 19 -0.96 2.87 -17.09
C ALA A 19 -1.96 3.85 -16.47
N GLN A 20 -3.17 3.88 -17.03
CA GLN A 20 -4.30 4.59 -16.46
C GLN A 20 -5.30 3.55 -15.92
N TRP A 21 -5.61 3.65 -14.65
CA TRP A 21 -6.63 2.83 -14.00
C TRP A 21 -7.75 3.72 -13.48
N PRO A 22 -8.98 3.22 -13.40
CA PRO A 22 -10.07 3.93 -12.76
C PRO A 22 -9.69 4.28 -11.31
N SER A 23 -10.08 5.48 -10.86
CA SER A 23 -9.94 5.82 -9.44
C SER A 23 -10.73 4.84 -8.58
N PRO A 24 -10.15 4.27 -7.52
CA PRO A 24 -10.88 3.37 -6.65
C PRO A 24 -12.00 4.11 -5.92
N ILE A 25 -13.08 3.38 -5.62
CA ILE A 25 -14.20 3.87 -4.82
C ILE A 25 -14.04 3.22 -3.43
N PRO A 26 -13.95 4.01 -2.33
CA PRO A 26 -13.78 3.45 -1.00
C PRO A 26 -15.04 2.66 -0.58
N GLY A 27 -14.84 1.42 -0.14
CA GLY A 27 -15.88 0.57 0.43
C GLY A 27 -16.25 0.97 1.86
N GLU A 28 -17.08 0.16 2.52
CA GLU A 28 -17.45 0.40 3.91
C GLU A 28 -16.21 0.32 4.84
N GLY A 29 -16.03 1.33 5.67
CA GLY A 29 -14.88 1.46 6.57
C GLY A 29 -13.59 1.95 5.91
N ASP A 30 -13.51 2.03 4.58
CA ASP A 30 -12.32 2.45 3.85
C ASP A 30 -12.17 3.97 3.77
N VAL A 31 -10.95 4.41 3.46
CA VAL A 31 -10.67 5.80 3.09
C VAL A 31 -9.94 5.83 1.74
N LEU A 32 -10.31 6.77 0.87
CA LEU A 32 -9.58 7.07 -0.35
C LEU A 32 -8.51 8.10 -0.05
N VAL A 33 -7.25 7.78 -0.33
CA VAL A 33 -6.12 8.67 -0.11
C VAL A 33 -5.61 9.23 -1.43
N LYS A 34 -5.57 10.56 -1.54
CA LYS A 34 -4.82 11.24 -2.61
C LYS A 34 -3.35 11.24 -2.23
N VAL A 35 -2.58 10.39 -2.90
CA VAL A 35 -1.15 10.19 -2.64
C VAL A 35 -0.36 11.45 -2.98
N SER A 36 0.49 11.90 -2.06
CA SER A 36 1.44 13.00 -2.27
C SER A 36 2.85 12.48 -2.53
N ALA A 37 3.23 11.39 -1.86
CA ALA A 37 4.51 10.71 -2.04
C ALA A 37 4.37 9.24 -1.65
N CYS A 38 5.16 8.39 -2.28
CA CYS A 38 5.35 7.01 -1.89
C CYS A 38 6.86 6.76 -1.77
N GLY A 39 7.30 6.26 -0.62
CA GLY A 39 8.68 5.85 -0.41
C GLY A 39 9.02 4.61 -1.24
N VAL A 40 10.29 4.45 -1.55
CA VAL A 40 10.83 3.25 -2.21
C VAL A 40 11.78 2.57 -1.25
N CYS A 41 11.65 1.26 -1.08
CA CYS A 41 12.53 0.44 -0.28
C CYS A 41 13.06 -0.77 -1.08
N HIS A 42 13.75 -1.66 -0.43
CA HIS A 42 14.31 -2.85 -1.09
C HIS A 42 13.23 -3.84 -1.58
N THR A 43 12.07 -3.83 -0.93
CA THR A 43 10.93 -4.71 -1.29
C THR A 43 10.50 -4.51 -2.75
N GLU A 44 10.44 -3.29 -3.24
CA GLU A 44 10.05 -3.02 -4.62
C GLU A 44 11.06 -3.63 -5.62
N LEU A 45 12.35 -3.65 -5.28
CA LEU A 45 13.38 -4.32 -6.10
C LEU A 45 13.20 -5.83 -6.06
N ASP A 46 12.90 -6.40 -4.89
CA ASP A 46 12.63 -7.83 -4.73
C ASP A 46 11.39 -8.29 -5.49
N GLU A 47 10.35 -7.45 -5.54
CA GLU A 47 9.14 -7.70 -6.31
C GLU A 47 9.40 -7.61 -7.82
N ILE A 48 10.18 -6.62 -8.28
CA ILE A 48 10.55 -6.48 -9.70
C ILE A 48 11.35 -7.69 -10.18
N GLU A 49 12.34 -8.12 -9.42
CA GLU A 49 13.23 -9.22 -9.78
C GLU A 49 12.69 -10.61 -9.40
N GLY A 50 11.48 -10.68 -8.82
CA GLY A 50 10.81 -11.95 -8.50
C GLY A 50 11.38 -12.68 -7.28
N ARG A 51 12.23 -12.04 -6.46
CA ARG A 51 12.64 -12.59 -5.16
C ARG A 51 11.46 -12.63 -4.18
N MET A 52 10.55 -11.67 -4.30
CA MET A 52 9.20 -11.74 -3.74
C MET A 52 8.21 -11.82 -4.90
N THR A 53 7.20 -12.70 -4.79
CA THR A 53 6.24 -12.93 -5.88
C THR A 53 5.03 -12.00 -5.74
N PRO A 54 4.96 -10.89 -6.49
CA PRO A 54 3.79 -10.01 -6.48
C PRO A 54 2.62 -10.61 -7.27
N ARG A 55 1.42 -10.14 -7.01
CA ARG A 55 0.25 -10.41 -7.86
C ARG A 55 0.23 -9.41 -9.01
N LEU A 56 0.69 -9.83 -10.17
CA LEU A 56 0.76 -8.99 -11.37
C LEU A 56 -0.60 -8.87 -12.08
N PRO A 57 -0.91 -7.71 -12.70
CA PRO A 57 -0.14 -6.47 -12.67
C PRO A 57 -0.28 -5.73 -11.34
N VAL A 58 0.76 -5.00 -10.89
CA VAL A 58 0.76 -4.31 -9.60
C VAL A 58 1.34 -2.90 -9.68
N VAL A 59 0.80 -1.99 -8.89
CA VAL A 59 1.44 -0.70 -8.57
C VAL A 59 2.29 -0.92 -7.33
N LEU A 60 3.60 -0.81 -7.49
CA LEU A 60 4.55 -1.01 -6.39
C LEU A 60 4.52 0.14 -5.39
N GLY A 61 4.91 -0.16 -4.16
CA GLY A 61 5.04 0.81 -3.08
C GLY A 61 4.05 0.61 -1.95
N HIS A 62 4.55 0.67 -0.72
CA HIS A 62 3.78 0.45 0.50
C HIS A 62 4.08 1.48 1.60
N GLN A 63 4.77 2.57 1.29
CA GLN A 63 5.13 3.65 2.23
C GLN A 63 4.53 4.96 1.75
N VAL A 64 3.21 5.09 1.86
CA VAL A 64 2.46 6.19 1.26
C VAL A 64 2.21 7.30 2.28
N VAL A 65 2.36 8.54 1.84
CA VAL A 65 1.86 9.74 2.53
C VAL A 65 0.92 10.49 1.60
N GLY A 66 -0.21 10.92 2.14
CA GLY A 66 -1.21 11.62 1.35
C GLY A 66 -2.25 12.34 2.20
N ARG A 67 -3.35 12.70 1.55
CA ARG A 67 -4.52 13.28 2.22
C ARG A 67 -5.76 12.47 1.90
N VAL A 68 -6.63 12.33 2.90
CA VAL A 68 -7.93 11.70 2.71
C VAL A 68 -8.74 12.50 1.69
N ALA A 69 -9.09 11.88 0.58
CA ALA A 69 -9.88 12.48 -0.51
C ALA A 69 -11.37 12.15 -0.39
N ALA A 70 -11.70 10.95 0.11
CA ALA A 70 -13.08 10.54 0.35
C ALA A 70 -13.11 9.47 1.46
N LEU A 71 -14.28 9.32 2.06
CA LEU A 71 -14.57 8.31 3.09
C LEU A 71 -15.62 7.34 2.54
N GLY A 72 -15.40 6.05 2.76
CA GLY A 72 -16.43 5.04 2.59
C GLY A 72 -17.45 5.05 3.73
N GLY A 73 -18.55 4.32 3.55
CA GLY A 73 -19.58 4.21 4.56
C GLY A 73 -19.01 3.75 5.91
N GLY A 74 -19.40 4.39 7.01
CA GLY A 74 -18.96 4.00 8.34
C GLY A 74 -17.52 4.38 8.72
N ALA A 75 -16.68 4.87 7.80
CA ALA A 75 -15.34 5.35 8.11
C ALA A 75 -15.42 6.61 8.97
N ARG A 76 -14.96 6.54 10.24
CA ARG A 76 -15.08 7.64 11.23
C ARG A 76 -13.76 8.04 11.87
N ARG A 77 -12.67 7.30 11.58
CA ARG A 77 -11.37 7.53 12.21
C ARG A 77 -10.65 8.76 11.66
N PHE A 78 -10.93 9.12 10.42
CA PHE A 78 -10.26 10.21 9.69
C PHE A 78 -11.27 11.18 9.10
N ALA A 79 -10.82 12.40 8.81
CA ALA A 79 -11.61 13.41 8.12
C ALA A 79 -11.08 13.66 6.70
N VAL A 80 -11.96 14.08 5.76
CA VAL A 80 -11.54 14.53 4.42
C VAL A 80 -10.59 15.70 4.53
N GLY A 81 -9.48 15.67 3.80
CA GLY A 81 -8.40 16.64 3.84
C GLY A 81 -7.31 16.33 4.88
N GLU A 82 -7.56 15.42 5.82
CA GLU A 82 -6.58 15.01 6.84
C GLU A 82 -5.35 14.40 6.20
N ARG A 83 -4.16 14.70 6.74
CA ARG A 83 -2.89 14.13 6.31
C ARG A 83 -2.69 12.78 6.98
N VAL A 84 -2.45 11.75 6.18
CA VAL A 84 -2.32 10.37 6.64
C VAL A 84 -1.08 9.69 6.04
N GLY A 85 -0.59 8.69 6.74
CA GLY A 85 0.42 7.75 6.26
C GLY A 85 -0.17 6.35 6.18
N VAL A 86 0.26 5.58 5.18
CA VAL A 86 -0.05 4.16 5.04
C VAL A 86 1.25 3.39 5.18
N ALA A 87 1.31 2.53 6.21
CA ALA A 87 2.46 1.68 6.46
C ALA A 87 2.37 0.38 5.63
N TRP A 88 3.43 -0.42 5.65
CA TRP A 88 3.50 -1.70 4.94
C TRP A 88 2.53 -2.77 5.47
N ILE A 89 2.05 -2.64 6.70
CA ILE A 89 1.08 -3.57 7.28
C ILE A 89 -0.32 -3.23 6.75
N HIS A 90 -0.92 -4.18 6.04
CA HIS A 90 -2.29 -4.03 5.53
C HIS A 90 -3.32 -4.13 6.65
N SER A 91 -3.17 -5.10 7.57
CA SER A 91 -4.10 -5.29 8.67
C SER A 91 -3.46 -6.03 9.85
N ALA A 92 -4.04 -5.84 11.04
CA ALA A 92 -3.74 -6.57 12.25
C ALA A 92 -5.04 -6.94 12.97
N CYS A 93 -5.02 -7.91 13.90
CA CYS A 93 -6.26 -8.42 14.49
C CYS A 93 -6.97 -7.44 15.44
N GLY A 94 -6.31 -6.39 15.92
CA GLY A 94 -6.86 -5.36 16.80
C GLY A 94 -7.10 -5.79 18.26
N GLN A 95 -6.98 -7.08 18.60
CA GLN A 95 -7.41 -7.61 19.91
C GLN A 95 -6.34 -8.40 20.67
N CYS A 96 -5.23 -8.78 20.05
CA CYS A 96 -4.16 -9.48 20.75
C CYS A 96 -3.35 -8.53 21.64
N ARG A 97 -2.54 -9.10 22.53
CA ARG A 97 -1.68 -8.33 23.45
C ARG A 97 -0.77 -7.30 22.77
N TYR A 98 -0.37 -7.56 21.53
CA TYR A 98 0.46 -6.66 20.76
C TYR A 98 -0.36 -5.48 20.20
N CYS A 99 -1.49 -5.76 19.55
CA CYS A 99 -2.37 -4.72 19.02
C CYS A 99 -2.89 -3.78 20.10
N LEU A 100 -3.24 -4.33 21.29
CA LEU A 100 -3.73 -3.51 22.42
C LEU A 100 -2.67 -2.57 22.99
N ARG A 101 -1.38 -2.79 22.69
CA ARG A 101 -0.27 -1.93 23.11
C ARG A 101 0.24 -1.01 22.00
N GLY A 102 -0.30 -1.12 20.78
CA GLY A 102 0.18 -0.38 19.60
C GLY A 102 1.39 -1.02 18.91
N ASP A 103 1.66 -2.30 19.17
CA ASP A 103 2.74 -3.08 18.57
C ASP A 103 2.16 -3.98 17.45
N GLU A 104 1.34 -3.45 16.54
CA GLU A 104 0.62 -4.21 15.51
C GLU A 104 1.57 -4.99 14.58
N ASN A 105 2.79 -4.50 14.39
CA ASN A 105 3.84 -5.17 13.62
C ASN A 105 4.28 -6.52 14.22
N LEU A 106 3.98 -6.78 15.50
CA LEU A 106 4.22 -8.04 16.19
C LEU A 106 2.97 -8.91 16.27
N CYS A 107 1.86 -8.51 15.67
CA CYS A 107 0.62 -9.27 15.67
C CYS A 107 0.80 -10.61 14.93
N PRO A 108 0.46 -11.78 15.54
CA PRO A 108 0.57 -13.06 14.86
C PRO A 108 -0.35 -13.20 13.62
N GLN A 109 -1.33 -12.31 13.48
CA GLN A 109 -2.31 -12.31 12.39
C GLN A 109 -2.17 -11.06 11.49
N PHE A 110 -1.02 -10.39 11.51
CA PHE A 110 -0.79 -9.27 10.60
C PHE A 110 -0.74 -9.74 9.13
N ARG A 111 -1.12 -8.87 8.22
CA ARG A 111 -1.06 -9.09 6.77
C ARG A 111 -0.52 -7.84 6.09
#